data_3ed549246b85d56f76808b520bc10022
#
_entry.id   3ed549246b85d56f76808b520bc10022
#
_cell.length_a   1.000
_cell.length_b   1.000
_cell.length_c   1.000
_cell.angle_alpha   90.00
_cell.angle_beta   90.00
_cell.angle_gamma   90.00
#
_symmetry.space_group_name_H-M   'P 1'
#
loop_
_entity.id
_entity.type
_entity.pdbx_description
1 polymer ?
#
loop_
_entity_poly.entity_id
_entity_poly.type
_entity_poly.pdbx_seq_one_letter_code
_entity_poly.pdbx_strand_id
1 'polypeptide(L)'
;CIIYSDPAADGDITEENGYEPYPLGPARAPSSVQRGSVQYLSIRPGDPLTPSLPAHNPSLPSSPPRLPLNSTSLNIPKIPSLPISFEDAVPLLKSLNGKGLRRVGEVGWKEGGLGGKGVEYWTGPGEGIVEMKNLMQDKVTKIWNTMAIIPGQIEDEIVVIGNHNDAWTFGAGDPNSGTSSMSETIRGFSHLLSSSSNEQGNKGWKPFRTILLCSWDAEEYGLVGSTEFGEDFTDWLRERVVGYLNLDVSVSGSAFDLAASPSLADLLQETSAMVKDPTAKEEGKRDLGQTKVKTLGSGSDFSVFLQYIGVAAGNLGFSGAPGDPVYHYHSNYDSFYWMEKFGDPTFERHVVVSKILGLTALRLVEDLVLPLNITAYTLELEKYLTKVVQLPSYPGREQLDLTLLGAKLANLVKVSRSLDAHASKLVQELDSLHLTSSSSSHKHKKHKKDEKAKEMKRILKGIRDVNRRKKGFESTLLVKPGEDGLVGREWYKSLVVAPGRWLGYGATTLPGLTEALELDGDVKQAIREVARLEKSIDRATKLLSI
;
A
#
# COMPACT_ATOMS: atom_id res chain seq x y z
N CYS A 1 21.43 20.24 -2.69
CA CYS A 1 21.06 19.21 -3.68
C CYS A 1 20.10 19.82 -4.71
N ILE A 2 20.41 19.65 -6.00
CA ILE A 2 19.48 20.02 -7.10
C ILE A 2 19.00 18.73 -7.71
N ILE A 3 17.66 18.60 -7.90
CA ILE A 3 17.00 17.37 -8.36
C ILE A 3 16.20 17.71 -9.62
N TYR A 4 16.25 16.84 -10.62
CA TYR A 4 15.44 16.97 -11.84
C TYR A 4 14.95 15.60 -12.32
N SER A 5 13.89 15.59 -13.12
CA SER A 5 13.39 14.37 -13.78
C SER A 5 14.04 14.26 -15.16
N ASP A 6 14.88 13.24 -15.35
CA ASP A 6 15.55 12.99 -16.64
C ASP A 6 14.59 12.30 -17.61
N PRO A 7 14.45 12.77 -18.88
CA PRO A 7 13.57 12.14 -19.87
C PRO A 7 13.88 10.67 -20.18
N ALA A 8 15.09 10.17 -19.87
CA ALA A 8 15.40 8.74 -20.00
C ALA A 8 14.49 7.84 -19.14
N ALA A 9 13.87 8.40 -18.09
CA ALA A 9 12.90 7.67 -17.27
C ALA A 9 11.51 7.54 -17.92
N ASP A 10 11.25 8.29 -18.99
CA ASP A 10 9.93 8.33 -19.68
C ASP A 10 9.79 7.25 -20.79
N GLY A 11 10.76 6.35 -20.89
CA GLY A 11 10.78 5.32 -21.92
C GLY A 11 10.97 5.92 -23.32
N ASP A 12 10.15 5.47 -24.27
CA ASP A 12 10.30 5.89 -25.68
C ASP A 12 9.54 7.19 -26.03
N ILE A 13 8.73 7.73 -25.10
CA ILE A 13 7.89 8.92 -25.36
C ILE A 13 8.67 10.19 -25.03
N THR A 14 9.61 10.56 -25.88
CA THR A 14 10.51 11.70 -25.73
C THR A 14 10.53 12.60 -26.97
N GLU A 15 10.94 13.88 -26.81
CA GLU A 15 11.18 14.78 -27.95
C GLU A 15 12.25 14.21 -28.90
N GLU A 16 13.28 13.54 -28.36
CA GLU A 16 14.35 12.95 -29.16
C GLU A 16 13.85 11.85 -30.10
N ASN A 17 12.80 11.14 -29.69
CA ASN A 17 12.11 10.14 -30.49
C ASN A 17 11.00 10.72 -31.38
N GLY A 18 10.88 12.05 -31.46
CA GLY A 18 9.96 12.74 -32.36
C GLY A 18 8.55 12.98 -31.80
N TYR A 19 8.35 12.82 -30.50
CA TYR A 19 7.08 13.15 -29.86
C TYR A 19 7.03 14.63 -29.45
N GLU A 20 5.91 15.28 -29.75
CA GLU A 20 5.66 16.64 -29.26
C GLU A 20 5.56 16.66 -27.73
N PRO A 21 6.15 17.65 -27.06
CA PRO A 21 6.00 17.80 -25.62
C PRO A 21 4.59 18.27 -25.22
N TYR A 22 4.18 17.93 -24.01
CA TYR A 22 2.96 18.49 -23.40
C TYR A 22 3.03 20.02 -23.36
N PRO A 23 1.94 20.78 -23.67
CA PRO A 23 0.53 20.30 -23.82
C PRO A 23 0.14 19.88 -25.24
N LEU A 24 1.02 19.96 -26.22
CA LEU A 24 0.70 19.63 -27.61
C LEU A 24 0.74 18.14 -27.88
N GLY A 25 1.65 17.42 -27.24
CA GLY A 25 1.84 15.99 -27.39
C GLY A 25 2.09 15.24 -26.06
N PRO A 26 2.40 13.95 -26.15
CA PRO A 26 2.47 13.05 -25.02
C PRO A 26 3.82 13.07 -24.27
N ALA A 27 4.87 13.72 -24.80
CA ALA A 27 6.18 13.75 -24.18
C ALA A 27 6.23 14.71 -22.98
N ARG A 28 7.22 14.54 -22.10
CA ARG A 28 7.41 15.40 -20.93
C ARG A 28 7.62 16.86 -21.34
N ALA A 29 6.87 17.76 -20.70
CA ALA A 29 7.10 19.19 -20.86
C ALA A 29 8.50 19.57 -20.35
N PRO A 30 9.33 20.30 -21.13
CA PRO A 30 10.68 20.69 -20.74
C PRO A 30 10.75 21.46 -19.43
N SER A 31 9.73 22.26 -19.14
CA SER A 31 9.59 23.06 -17.92
C SER A 31 8.91 22.32 -16.75
N SER A 32 8.69 21.01 -16.87
CA SER A 32 8.08 20.22 -15.78
C SER A 32 9.02 20.11 -14.58
N VAL A 33 8.51 20.48 -13.40
CA VAL A 33 9.22 20.39 -12.12
C VAL A 33 8.47 19.43 -11.22
N GLN A 34 9.10 18.32 -10.87
CA GLN A 34 8.57 17.37 -9.89
C GLN A 34 8.86 17.89 -8.48
N ARG A 35 7.82 18.27 -7.74
CA ARG A 35 7.89 18.63 -6.33
C ARG A 35 7.88 17.37 -5.47
N GLY A 36 8.05 17.51 -4.17
CA GLY A 36 7.95 16.38 -3.26
C GLY A 36 8.52 16.68 -1.89
N SER A 37 8.10 15.91 -0.90
CA SER A 37 8.76 15.86 0.39
C SER A 37 10.12 15.20 0.25
N VAL A 38 11.11 15.74 0.95
CA VAL A 38 12.44 15.14 1.09
C VAL A 38 12.64 14.50 2.47
N GLN A 39 11.56 14.28 3.19
CA GLN A 39 11.56 13.52 4.43
C GLN A 39 12.02 12.07 4.16
N TYR A 40 12.78 11.49 5.07
CA TYR A 40 13.27 10.13 4.92
C TYR A 40 12.20 9.12 5.35
N LEU A 41 11.24 8.85 4.46
CA LEU A 41 10.12 7.93 4.70
C LEU A 41 10.57 6.51 5.02
N SER A 42 11.70 6.06 4.46
CA SER A 42 12.27 4.75 4.78
C SER A 42 12.75 4.62 6.23
N ILE A 43 12.93 5.74 6.94
CA ILE A 43 13.23 5.77 8.38
C ILE A 43 11.93 5.80 9.18
N ARG A 44 11.01 6.70 8.87
CA ARG A 44 9.64 6.77 9.41
C ARG A 44 8.79 7.76 8.62
N PRO A 45 7.47 7.54 8.51
CA PRO A 45 6.49 8.53 8.07
C PRO A 45 6.01 9.40 9.26
N GLY A 46 5.01 10.25 9.02
CA GLY A 46 4.34 11.07 10.02
C GLY A 46 5.05 12.38 10.35
N ASP A 47 4.56 13.09 11.36
CA ASP A 47 5.13 14.36 11.82
C ASP A 47 6.57 14.14 12.32
N PRO A 48 7.60 14.71 11.69
CA PRO A 48 8.98 14.53 12.11
C PRO A 48 9.24 15.06 13.53
N LEU A 49 8.39 15.94 14.06
CA LEU A 49 8.54 16.54 15.38
C LEU A 49 7.98 15.68 16.51
N THR A 50 7.13 14.69 16.22
CA THR A 50 6.53 13.77 17.19
C THR A 50 6.80 12.30 16.85
N PRO A 51 8.06 11.87 16.73
CA PRO A 51 8.40 10.54 16.20
C PRO A 51 7.74 9.41 16.99
N SER A 52 6.95 8.58 16.31
CA SER A 52 6.22 7.43 16.88
C SER A 52 5.20 7.80 17.97
N LEU A 53 4.73 9.04 17.97
CA LEU A 53 3.72 9.55 18.91
C LEU A 53 2.73 10.43 18.14
N PRO A 54 1.43 10.34 18.41
CA PRO A 54 0.42 11.08 17.65
C PRO A 54 0.58 12.60 17.81
N ALA A 55 0.48 13.31 16.69
CA ALA A 55 0.66 14.77 16.63
C ALA A 55 -0.63 15.50 17.04
N HIS A 56 -0.85 15.67 18.32
CA HIS A 56 -1.98 16.44 18.84
C HIS A 56 -1.75 17.95 18.82
N ASN A 57 -2.83 18.72 19.01
CA ASN A 57 -2.75 20.17 19.20
C ASN A 57 -1.77 20.52 20.34
N PRO A 58 -0.71 21.28 20.11
CA PRO A 58 0.30 21.60 21.13
C PRO A 58 -0.25 22.29 22.39
N SER A 59 -1.44 22.91 22.29
CA SER A 59 -2.09 23.55 23.45
C SER A 59 -2.80 22.59 24.39
N LEU A 60 -2.93 21.29 24.02
CA LEU A 60 -3.56 20.29 24.89
C LEU A 60 -2.55 19.74 25.90
N PRO A 61 -2.94 19.56 27.19
CA PRO A 61 -2.07 18.97 28.19
C PRO A 61 -1.62 17.53 27.87
N SER A 62 -2.40 16.81 27.05
CA SER A 62 -2.12 15.44 26.59
C SER A 62 -1.21 15.37 25.37
N SER A 63 -0.84 16.51 24.77
CA SER A 63 0.03 16.53 23.60
C SER A 63 1.43 16.02 23.95
N PRO A 64 1.99 15.09 23.15
CA PRO A 64 3.37 14.71 23.33
C PRO A 64 4.30 15.90 23.05
N PRO A 65 5.47 15.94 23.70
CA PRO A 65 6.45 16.99 23.46
C PRO A 65 6.99 16.89 22.02
N ARG A 66 7.07 18.02 21.35
CA ARG A 66 7.68 18.10 20.01
C ARG A 66 9.20 18.26 20.10
N LEU A 67 9.90 17.56 19.21
CA LEU A 67 11.32 17.77 19.03
C LEU A 67 11.60 19.18 18.47
N PRO A 68 12.67 19.85 18.91
CA PRO A 68 13.06 21.11 18.28
C PRO A 68 13.57 20.89 16.85
N LEU A 69 13.36 21.85 15.95
CA LEU A 69 13.74 21.77 14.53
C LEU A 69 15.24 21.50 14.29
N ASN A 70 16.10 21.84 15.21
CA ASN A 70 17.55 21.55 15.15
C ASN A 70 17.92 20.18 15.71
N SER A 71 16.97 19.35 16.10
CA SER A 71 17.24 18.02 16.62
C SER A 71 17.91 17.13 15.55
N THR A 72 18.88 16.36 15.97
CA THR A 72 19.54 15.35 15.12
C THR A 72 18.69 14.12 14.89
N SER A 73 17.61 13.95 15.67
CA SER A 73 16.68 12.83 15.58
C SER A 73 15.59 13.04 14.53
N LEU A 74 15.52 14.22 13.89
CA LEU A 74 14.57 14.45 12.80
C LEU A 74 14.98 13.66 11.55
N ASN A 75 14.01 13.04 10.91
CA ASN A 75 14.19 12.32 9.64
C ASN A 75 14.02 13.22 8.41
N ILE A 76 14.54 14.43 8.49
CA ILE A 76 14.53 15.43 7.41
C ILE A 76 15.95 15.73 6.94
N PRO A 77 16.14 16.15 5.67
CA PRO A 77 17.47 16.52 5.15
C PRO A 77 18.06 17.69 5.93
N LYS A 78 19.39 17.66 6.06
CA LYS A 78 20.17 18.73 6.70
C LYS A 78 20.84 19.67 5.68
N ILE A 79 20.64 19.41 4.40
CA ILE A 79 21.12 20.24 3.29
C ILE A 79 19.93 20.74 2.49
N PRO A 80 19.98 21.95 1.95
CA PRO A 80 18.90 22.42 1.09
C PRO A 80 18.78 21.57 -0.16
N SER A 81 17.53 21.32 -0.59
CA SER A 81 17.20 20.67 -1.86
C SER A 81 16.25 21.55 -2.67
N LEU A 82 16.39 21.49 -3.99
CA LEU A 82 15.56 22.25 -4.91
C LEU A 82 15.27 21.40 -6.15
N PRO A 83 14.01 21.11 -6.46
CA PRO A 83 13.66 20.51 -7.73
C PRO A 83 13.65 21.57 -8.82
N ILE A 84 14.16 21.22 -10.00
CA ILE A 84 14.18 22.06 -11.20
C ILE A 84 13.66 21.25 -12.40
N SER A 85 13.35 21.92 -13.49
CA SER A 85 13.03 21.28 -14.76
C SER A 85 14.28 20.67 -15.39
N PHE A 86 14.10 19.70 -16.31
CA PHE A 86 15.26 19.21 -17.06
C PHE A 86 15.83 20.30 -17.99
N GLU A 87 15.01 21.22 -18.47
CA GLU A 87 15.46 22.36 -19.29
C GLU A 87 16.43 23.24 -18.50
N ASP A 88 16.12 23.55 -17.24
CA ASP A 88 17.00 24.30 -16.35
C ASP A 88 18.23 23.50 -15.93
N ALA A 89 18.15 22.16 -15.89
CA ALA A 89 19.28 21.30 -15.58
C ALA A 89 20.31 21.22 -16.72
N VAL A 90 19.90 21.36 -17.98
CA VAL A 90 20.79 21.27 -19.16
C VAL A 90 22.03 22.15 -19.07
N PRO A 91 21.97 23.46 -18.79
CA PRO A 91 23.18 24.29 -18.71
C PRO A 91 24.12 23.86 -17.56
N LEU A 92 23.57 23.42 -16.43
CA LEU A 92 24.35 22.91 -15.31
C LEU A 92 25.10 21.63 -15.69
N LEU A 93 24.41 20.67 -16.29
CA LEU A 93 24.98 19.40 -16.72
C LEU A 93 26.05 19.59 -17.82
N LYS A 94 25.80 20.47 -18.82
CA LYS A 94 26.78 20.82 -19.86
C LYS A 94 28.04 21.41 -19.29
N SER A 95 27.96 22.17 -18.21
CA SER A 95 29.14 22.74 -17.58
C SER A 95 30.12 21.70 -17.02
N LEU A 96 29.63 20.45 -16.86
CA LEU A 96 30.41 19.31 -16.41
C LEU A 96 31.01 18.48 -17.56
N ASN A 97 30.63 18.72 -18.83
CA ASN A 97 31.13 17.95 -19.96
C ASN A 97 32.69 17.94 -19.99
N GLY A 98 33.29 16.76 -20.13
CA GLY A 98 34.73 16.56 -20.12
C GLY A 98 35.40 16.65 -18.75
N LYS A 99 34.63 16.75 -17.63
CA LYS A 99 35.17 16.95 -16.29
C LYS A 99 34.85 15.76 -15.35
N GLY A 100 35.90 15.22 -14.76
CA GLY A 100 35.82 14.05 -13.90
C GLY A 100 35.76 12.74 -14.68
N LEU A 101 34.85 11.84 -14.29
CA LEU A 101 34.66 10.54 -14.91
C LEU A 101 33.36 10.52 -15.72
N ARG A 102 33.42 9.99 -16.93
CA ARG A 102 32.23 9.64 -17.72
C ARG A 102 31.84 8.22 -17.35
N ARG A 103 30.67 8.08 -16.69
CA ARG A 103 30.23 6.81 -16.12
C ARG A 103 29.16 6.09 -16.94
N VAL A 104 28.87 6.61 -18.13
CA VAL A 104 27.89 6.04 -19.04
C VAL A 104 28.26 4.59 -19.40
N GLY A 105 27.35 3.65 -19.22
CA GLY A 105 27.58 2.24 -19.47
C GLY A 105 28.17 1.43 -18.30
N GLU A 106 28.54 2.06 -17.19
CA GLU A 106 28.92 1.33 -15.98
C GLU A 106 27.71 0.82 -15.21
N VAL A 107 27.91 -0.19 -14.33
CA VAL A 107 26.83 -0.74 -13.49
C VAL A 107 26.22 0.37 -12.64
N GLY A 108 24.90 0.55 -12.77
CA GLY A 108 24.13 1.57 -12.06
C GLY A 108 24.09 2.96 -12.72
N TRP A 109 24.88 3.21 -13.78
CA TRP A 109 24.84 4.45 -14.54
C TRP A 109 24.32 4.19 -15.95
N LYS A 110 23.09 4.60 -16.23
CA LYS A 110 22.51 4.58 -17.57
C LYS A 110 22.81 5.91 -18.27
N GLU A 111 22.81 5.88 -19.59
CA GLU A 111 22.79 7.10 -20.38
C GLU A 111 21.48 7.86 -20.09
N GLY A 112 21.57 9.18 -19.83
CA GLY A 112 20.38 10.00 -19.63
C GLY A 112 19.75 10.44 -20.95
N GLY A 113 18.55 11.01 -20.90
CA GLY A 113 17.76 11.43 -22.07
C GLY A 113 18.06 12.84 -22.59
N LEU A 114 19.20 13.46 -22.22
CA LEU A 114 19.56 14.82 -22.64
C LEU A 114 20.77 14.87 -23.59
N GLY A 115 21.15 13.74 -24.18
CA GLY A 115 22.23 13.64 -25.15
C GLY A 115 22.02 14.54 -26.36
N GLY A 116 20.83 14.54 -26.95
CA GLY A 116 20.44 15.42 -28.04
C GLY A 116 20.48 16.91 -27.71
N LYS A 117 20.42 17.26 -26.42
CA LYS A 117 20.63 18.63 -25.92
C LYS A 117 22.11 18.93 -25.59
N GLY A 118 23.04 18.01 -25.87
CA GLY A 118 24.48 18.16 -25.72
C GLY A 118 25.02 17.91 -24.29
N VAL A 119 24.30 17.14 -23.48
CA VAL A 119 24.76 16.68 -22.16
C VAL A 119 25.47 15.33 -22.29
N GLU A 120 26.66 15.19 -21.69
CA GLU A 120 27.51 13.99 -21.77
C GLU A 120 27.56 13.18 -20.46
N TYR A 121 26.91 13.64 -19.39
CA TYR A 121 26.82 12.99 -18.08
C TYR A 121 28.18 12.65 -17.42
N TRP A 122 28.92 13.69 -17.06
CA TRP A 122 30.17 13.60 -16.31
C TRP A 122 29.97 13.85 -14.82
N THR A 123 30.86 13.27 -13.98
CA THR A 123 30.72 13.39 -12.52
C THR A 123 31.18 14.76 -11.96
N GLY A 124 31.89 15.57 -12.76
CA GLY A 124 32.53 16.78 -12.25
C GLY A 124 33.75 16.48 -11.37
N PRO A 125 34.23 17.44 -10.54
CA PRO A 125 33.65 18.77 -10.34
C PRO A 125 33.86 19.70 -11.53
N GLY A 126 32.88 20.62 -11.73
CA GLY A 126 33.02 21.74 -12.63
C GLY A 126 33.87 22.87 -12.02
N GLU A 127 34.28 23.86 -12.86
CA GLU A 127 34.98 25.05 -12.39
C GLU A 127 34.06 26.19 -11.98
N GLY A 128 32.79 26.10 -12.40
CA GLY A 128 31.74 27.09 -12.08
C GLY A 128 31.28 26.99 -10.64
N ILE A 129 30.84 28.14 -10.11
CA ILE A 129 30.19 28.24 -8.81
C ILE A 129 28.68 28.17 -9.05
N VAL A 130 27.96 27.29 -8.35
CA VAL A 130 26.51 27.24 -8.31
C VAL A 130 26.06 27.78 -6.96
N GLU A 131 25.29 28.86 -6.96
CA GLU A 131 24.64 29.38 -5.77
C GLU A 131 23.18 28.94 -5.76
N MET A 132 22.74 28.35 -4.66
CA MET A 132 21.37 27.91 -4.45
C MET A 132 20.82 28.47 -3.14
N LYS A 133 19.63 29.01 -3.19
CA LYS A 133 18.91 29.48 -2.00
C LYS A 133 17.53 28.83 -1.93
N ASN A 134 17.29 28.09 -0.87
CA ASN A 134 15.97 27.55 -0.53
C ASN A 134 15.46 28.21 0.75
N LEU A 135 14.37 28.95 0.65
CA LEU A 135 13.73 29.63 1.77
C LEU A 135 12.58 28.76 2.30
N MET A 136 12.89 27.94 3.28
CA MET A 136 11.90 27.09 3.95
C MET A 136 11.04 27.91 4.92
N GLN A 137 9.78 27.50 5.04
CA GLN A 137 8.85 28.02 6.05
C GLN A 137 8.39 26.84 6.92
N ASP A 138 9.08 26.65 8.04
CA ASP A 138 8.71 25.62 9.01
C ASP A 138 7.53 26.11 9.85
N LYS A 139 6.38 25.43 9.74
CA LYS A 139 5.15 25.77 10.45
C LYS A 139 4.53 24.51 11.05
N VAL A 140 4.09 24.63 12.30
CA VAL A 140 3.13 23.69 12.87
C VAL A 140 1.74 24.23 12.57
N THR A 141 0.97 23.48 11.80
CA THR A 141 -0.38 23.85 11.37
C THR A 141 -1.36 22.71 11.59
N LYS A 142 -2.65 23.01 11.49
CA LYS A 142 -3.68 21.96 11.55
C LYS A 142 -3.78 21.26 10.21
N ILE A 143 -4.07 19.97 10.26
CA ILE A 143 -4.49 19.15 9.14
C ILE A 143 -5.86 18.54 9.47
N TRP A 144 -6.63 18.11 8.45
CA TRP A 144 -8.00 17.65 8.61
C TRP A 144 -8.25 16.33 7.88
N ASN A 145 -8.16 15.24 8.61
CA ASN A 145 -8.69 13.96 8.10
C ASN A 145 -10.23 14.02 8.11
N THR A 146 -10.85 13.73 6.99
CA THR A 146 -12.30 13.65 6.87
C THR A 146 -12.73 12.19 6.87
N MET A 147 -13.69 11.84 7.73
CA MET A 147 -14.13 10.46 7.89
C MET A 147 -15.64 10.32 7.84
N ALA A 148 -16.10 9.19 7.28
CA ALA A 148 -17.50 8.81 7.31
C ALA A 148 -17.64 7.33 7.69
N ILE A 149 -18.70 7.01 8.46
CA ILE A 149 -18.96 5.65 8.93
C ILE A 149 -20.32 5.19 8.40
N ILE A 150 -20.35 3.99 7.81
CA ILE A 150 -21.59 3.26 7.51
C ILE A 150 -21.66 2.11 8.52
N PRO A 151 -22.52 2.20 9.55
CA PRO A 151 -22.58 1.20 10.62
C PRO A 151 -23.05 -0.15 10.11
N GLY A 152 -22.31 -1.20 10.40
CA GLY A 152 -22.65 -2.59 10.08
C GLY A 152 -23.57 -3.24 11.13
N GLN A 153 -23.93 -4.49 10.88
CA GLN A 153 -24.59 -5.36 11.86
C GLN A 153 -23.58 -5.84 12.92
N ILE A 154 -22.32 -6.00 12.53
CA ILE A 154 -21.18 -6.26 13.42
C ILE A 154 -20.37 -4.96 13.48
N GLU A 155 -20.45 -4.26 14.61
CA GLU A 155 -19.84 -2.94 14.77
C GLU A 155 -18.32 -3.01 15.05
N ASP A 156 -17.84 -4.14 15.55
CA ASP A 156 -16.44 -4.38 15.93
C ASP A 156 -15.60 -5.07 14.84
N GLU A 157 -16.16 -5.26 13.64
CA GLU A 157 -15.43 -5.64 12.42
C GLU A 157 -15.57 -4.53 11.39
N ILE A 158 -14.45 -3.91 11.01
CA ILE A 158 -14.42 -2.68 10.20
C ILE A 158 -13.60 -2.91 8.94
N VAL A 159 -14.15 -2.57 7.78
CA VAL A 159 -13.43 -2.42 6.52
C VAL A 159 -13.12 -0.94 6.34
N VAL A 160 -11.84 -0.61 6.19
CA VAL A 160 -11.39 0.78 5.96
C VAL A 160 -11.09 0.98 4.49
N ILE A 161 -11.59 2.07 3.92
CA ILE A 161 -11.26 2.53 2.57
C ILE A 161 -10.68 3.93 2.71
N GLY A 162 -9.49 4.15 2.18
CA GLY A 162 -8.79 5.42 2.33
C GLY A 162 -8.18 5.94 1.04
N ASN A 163 -8.13 7.26 0.95
CA ASN A 163 -7.45 8.03 -0.09
C ASN A 163 -7.04 9.37 0.51
N HIS A 164 -5.93 9.97 0.06
CA HIS A 164 -5.58 11.32 0.48
C HIS A 164 -6.28 12.39 -0.35
N ASN A 165 -6.26 13.63 0.13
CA ASN A 165 -6.97 14.76 -0.48
C ASN A 165 -6.10 16.00 -0.69
N ASP A 166 -4.90 16.03 -0.15
CA ASP A 166 -3.91 17.05 -0.41
C ASP A 166 -3.11 16.72 -1.69
N ALA A 167 -2.58 17.74 -2.34
CA ALA A 167 -1.80 17.63 -3.58
C ALA A 167 -0.69 18.66 -3.62
N TRP A 168 0.44 18.33 -4.27
CA TRP A 168 1.52 19.31 -4.47
C TRP A 168 1.11 20.48 -5.36
N THR A 169 0.17 20.25 -6.27
CA THR A 169 -0.28 21.24 -7.25
C THR A 169 -1.77 21.07 -7.57
N PHE A 170 -2.14 20.81 -8.83
CA PHE A 170 -3.54 20.59 -9.23
C PHE A 170 -4.02 19.16 -8.97
N GLY A 171 -3.12 18.20 -9.02
CA GLY A 171 -3.36 16.85 -8.55
C GLY A 171 -4.43 16.07 -9.30
N ALA A 172 -4.56 16.20 -10.62
CA ALA A 172 -5.62 15.49 -11.36
C ALA A 172 -5.44 13.96 -11.32
N GLY A 173 -4.19 13.49 -11.38
CA GLY A 173 -3.83 12.09 -11.10
C GLY A 173 -3.69 11.86 -9.60
N ASP A 174 -2.86 12.67 -8.96
CA ASP A 174 -2.40 12.57 -7.58
C ASP A 174 -2.91 13.72 -6.70
N PRO A 175 -3.94 13.48 -5.84
CA PRO A 175 -4.69 12.24 -5.63
C PRO A 175 -6.09 12.21 -6.26
N ASN A 176 -6.49 13.20 -7.06
CA ASN A 176 -7.90 13.39 -7.43
C ASN A 176 -8.46 12.23 -8.26
N SER A 177 -7.61 11.46 -8.96
CA SER A 177 -8.08 10.23 -9.62
C SER A 177 -8.58 9.19 -8.60
N GLY A 178 -7.88 9.03 -7.47
CA GLY A 178 -8.30 8.19 -6.35
C GLY A 178 -9.50 8.75 -5.61
N THR A 179 -9.50 10.07 -5.35
CA THR A 179 -10.62 10.76 -4.69
C THR A 179 -11.92 10.60 -5.48
N SER A 180 -11.88 10.75 -6.81
CA SER A 180 -13.06 10.57 -7.67
C SER A 180 -13.51 9.11 -7.72
N SER A 181 -12.58 8.15 -7.81
CA SER A 181 -12.89 6.72 -7.78
C SER A 181 -13.52 6.30 -6.45
N MET A 182 -13.01 6.79 -5.32
CA MET A 182 -13.58 6.54 -3.99
C MET A 182 -14.97 7.20 -3.87
N SER A 183 -15.14 8.43 -4.34
CA SER A 183 -16.41 9.15 -4.29
C SER A 183 -17.50 8.42 -5.08
N GLU A 184 -17.18 7.87 -6.25
CA GLU A 184 -18.11 7.07 -7.05
C GLU A 184 -18.47 5.75 -6.34
N THR A 185 -17.52 5.10 -5.67
CA THR A 185 -17.78 3.92 -4.84
C THR A 185 -18.70 4.26 -3.67
N ILE A 186 -18.50 5.40 -3.01
CA ILE A 186 -19.38 5.91 -1.92
C ILE A 186 -20.79 6.16 -2.44
N ARG A 187 -20.92 6.74 -3.65
CA ARG A 187 -22.21 6.95 -4.31
C ARG A 187 -22.92 5.62 -4.56
N GLY A 188 -22.17 4.59 -4.96
CA GLY A 188 -22.70 3.22 -5.09
C GLY A 188 -23.23 2.66 -3.77
N PHE A 189 -22.49 2.81 -2.67
CA PHE A 189 -22.98 2.39 -1.34
C PHE A 189 -24.20 3.19 -0.89
N SER A 190 -24.23 4.50 -1.13
CA SER A 190 -25.38 5.34 -0.83
C SER A 190 -26.63 4.87 -1.59
N HIS A 191 -26.46 4.46 -2.85
CA HIS A 191 -27.56 3.90 -3.63
C HIS A 191 -28.06 2.57 -3.05
N LEU A 192 -27.19 1.66 -2.63
CA LEU A 192 -27.56 0.42 -1.95
C LEU A 192 -28.32 0.69 -0.65
N LEU A 193 -27.87 1.66 0.15
CA LEU A 193 -28.53 2.05 1.40
C LEU A 193 -29.95 2.62 1.17
N SER A 194 -30.15 3.35 0.06
CA SER A 194 -31.41 4.05 -0.23
C SER A 194 -32.41 3.22 -1.05
N SER A 195 -31.94 2.30 -1.91
CA SER A 195 -32.77 1.61 -2.92
C SER A 195 -33.67 0.50 -2.38
N SER A 196 -33.68 0.26 -1.09
CA SER A 196 -34.42 -0.86 -0.49
C SER A 196 -35.67 -0.46 0.27
N SER A 197 -36.24 0.70 0.05
CA SER A 197 -37.63 0.96 0.34
C SER A 197 -38.51 0.54 -0.85
N ASN A 198 -38.60 -0.77 -1.11
CA ASN A 198 -39.59 -1.25 -2.06
C ASN A 198 -40.97 -1.26 -1.42
N GLU A 199 -42.06 -1.28 -2.25
CA GLU A 199 -43.49 -1.24 -1.87
C GLU A 199 -43.90 -2.26 -0.80
N GLN A 200 -43.01 -3.16 -0.37
CA GLN A 200 -43.21 -4.20 0.62
C GLN A 200 -42.63 -3.90 2.00
N GLY A 201 -42.10 -2.67 2.25
CA GLY A 201 -41.62 -2.23 3.56
C GLY A 201 -40.29 -2.88 4.02
N ASN A 202 -39.54 -3.50 3.11
CA ASN A 202 -38.23 -4.03 3.44
C ASN A 202 -37.27 -2.87 3.69
N LYS A 203 -36.56 -2.93 4.83
CA LYS A 203 -35.50 -1.97 5.19
C LYS A 203 -34.35 -2.08 4.22
N GLY A 204 -33.73 -0.96 3.92
CA GLY A 204 -32.55 -0.82 3.08
C GLY A 204 -31.42 -1.81 3.38
N TRP A 205 -30.49 -1.96 2.43
CA TRP A 205 -29.25 -2.68 2.69
C TRP A 205 -28.61 -2.13 3.95
N LYS A 206 -28.22 -3.03 4.84
CA LYS A 206 -27.39 -2.72 5.99
C LYS A 206 -26.16 -3.61 5.90
N PRO A 207 -24.96 -3.06 5.80
CA PRO A 207 -23.75 -3.86 5.69
C PRO A 207 -23.60 -4.83 6.87
N PHE A 208 -23.04 -6.00 6.61
CA PHE A 208 -22.77 -6.97 7.67
C PHE A 208 -21.64 -6.46 8.59
N ARG A 209 -20.54 -5.92 8.02
CA ARG A 209 -19.48 -5.24 8.75
C ARG A 209 -19.54 -3.73 8.54
N THR A 210 -19.03 -2.99 9.51
CA THR A 210 -18.93 -1.52 9.41
C THR A 210 -17.95 -1.11 8.32
N ILE A 211 -18.28 -0.05 7.57
CA ILE A 211 -17.37 0.59 6.61
C ILE A 211 -16.91 1.93 7.19
N LEU A 212 -15.61 2.13 7.26
CA LEU A 212 -14.98 3.41 7.60
C LEU A 212 -14.33 3.97 6.33
N LEU A 213 -14.79 5.14 5.91
CA LEU A 213 -14.27 5.89 4.77
C LEU A 213 -13.36 6.99 5.29
N CYS A 214 -12.15 7.07 4.76
CA CYS A 214 -11.14 8.04 5.22
C CYS A 214 -10.61 8.85 4.04
N SER A 215 -10.59 10.16 4.20
CA SER A 215 -9.92 11.09 3.31
C SER A 215 -8.80 11.75 4.13
N TRP A 216 -7.56 11.37 3.81
CA TRP A 216 -6.38 11.75 4.58
C TRP A 216 -5.84 13.11 4.11
N ASP A 217 -5.35 13.93 5.04
CA ASP A 217 -4.71 15.21 4.77
C ASP A 217 -3.20 15.11 5.03
N ALA A 218 -2.42 15.92 4.33
CA ALA A 218 -0.97 16.00 4.45
C ALA A 218 -0.23 14.67 4.19
N GLU A 219 -0.74 13.86 3.27
CA GLU A 219 -0.05 12.67 2.77
C GLU A 219 1.29 13.05 2.14
N GLU A 220 1.27 14.04 1.28
CA GLU A 220 2.37 14.54 0.47
C GLU A 220 3.57 15.06 1.28
N TYR A 221 3.33 15.45 2.53
CA TYR A 221 4.38 15.88 3.46
C TYR A 221 5.06 14.72 4.19
N GLY A 222 4.59 13.50 3.99
CA GLY A 222 5.18 12.29 4.58
C GLY A 222 4.17 11.39 5.27
N LEU A 223 3.03 11.13 4.64
CA LEU A 223 1.94 10.25 5.13
C LEU A 223 1.41 10.71 6.51
N VAL A 224 1.35 12.05 6.73
CA VAL A 224 1.14 12.58 8.09
C VAL A 224 -0.25 12.21 8.62
N GLY A 225 -1.31 12.50 7.85
CA GLY A 225 -2.68 12.32 8.34
C GLY A 225 -3.02 10.88 8.72
N SER A 226 -2.68 9.92 7.88
CA SER A 226 -2.91 8.49 8.14
C SER A 226 -2.02 7.95 9.25
N THR A 227 -0.74 8.38 9.29
CA THR A 227 0.23 7.92 10.29
C THR A 227 -0.19 8.36 11.69
N GLU A 228 -0.48 9.65 11.88
CA GLU A 228 -0.89 10.20 13.17
C GLU A 228 -2.21 9.58 13.67
N PHE A 229 -3.16 9.34 12.77
CA PHE A 229 -4.38 8.61 13.11
C PHE A 229 -4.08 7.16 13.51
N GLY A 230 -3.21 6.47 12.78
CA GLY A 230 -2.82 5.10 13.09
C GLY A 230 -2.07 4.97 14.42
N GLU A 231 -1.23 5.95 14.76
CA GLU A 231 -0.52 6.01 16.05
C GLU A 231 -1.49 6.28 17.22
N ASP A 232 -2.45 7.20 17.04
CA ASP A 232 -3.43 7.57 18.06
C ASP A 232 -4.42 6.42 18.36
N PHE A 233 -4.85 5.69 17.33
CA PHE A 233 -5.87 4.64 17.44
C PHE A 233 -5.33 3.23 17.22
N THR A 234 -4.03 2.99 17.42
CA THR A 234 -3.34 1.72 17.11
C THR A 234 -4.08 0.49 17.62
N ASP A 235 -4.42 0.43 18.91
CA ASP A 235 -5.03 -0.75 19.52
C ASP A 235 -6.47 -0.94 19.05
N TRP A 236 -7.23 0.15 18.92
CA TRP A 236 -8.59 0.12 18.41
C TRP A 236 -8.65 -0.39 16.97
N LEU A 237 -7.73 0.09 16.11
CA LEU A 237 -7.61 -0.35 14.72
C LEU A 237 -7.19 -1.81 14.61
N ARG A 238 -6.18 -2.22 15.37
CA ARG A 238 -5.68 -3.61 15.38
C ARG A 238 -6.76 -4.61 15.79
N GLU A 239 -7.60 -4.24 16.74
CA GLU A 239 -8.67 -5.12 17.23
C GLU A 239 -9.84 -5.21 16.27
N ARG A 240 -10.15 -4.16 15.50
CA ARG A 240 -11.39 -4.05 14.73
C ARG A 240 -11.25 -4.12 13.23
N VAL A 241 -10.15 -3.61 12.67
CA VAL A 241 -10.01 -3.53 11.21
C VAL A 241 -9.71 -4.91 10.62
N VAL A 242 -10.51 -5.32 9.63
CA VAL A 242 -10.37 -6.58 8.90
C VAL A 242 -9.53 -6.44 7.63
N GLY A 243 -9.46 -5.23 7.09
CA GLY A 243 -8.64 -4.89 5.93
C GLY A 243 -8.72 -3.41 5.60
N TYR A 244 -7.64 -2.88 5.02
CA TYR A 244 -7.52 -1.52 4.52
C TYR A 244 -7.39 -1.54 3.00
N LEU A 245 -8.29 -0.85 2.31
CA LEU A 245 -8.25 -0.68 0.85
C LEU A 245 -7.81 0.74 0.55
N ASN A 246 -6.64 0.87 -0.05
CA ASN A 246 -6.02 2.12 -0.41
C ASN A 246 -6.35 2.51 -1.84
N LEU A 247 -6.59 3.78 -2.03
CA LEU A 247 -6.43 4.46 -3.30
C LEU A 247 -5.45 5.61 -3.10
N ASP A 248 -4.72 5.92 -4.15
CA ASP A 248 -3.81 7.05 -4.24
C ASP A 248 -3.95 7.59 -5.66
N VAL A 249 -2.93 7.49 -6.50
CA VAL A 249 -3.07 7.68 -7.95
C VAL A 249 -3.82 6.48 -8.52
N SER A 250 -5.13 6.60 -8.69
CA SER A 250 -5.95 5.54 -9.29
C SER A 250 -5.71 5.39 -10.79
N VAL A 251 -5.39 6.48 -11.48
CA VAL A 251 -5.16 6.48 -12.93
C VAL A 251 -4.05 7.46 -13.30
N SER A 252 -2.95 6.92 -13.82
CA SER A 252 -1.86 7.68 -14.44
C SER A 252 -1.36 7.06 -15.75
N GLY A 253 -2.07 6.04 -16.26
CA GLY A 253 -1.72 5.34 -17.49
C GLY A 253 -2.69 4.21 -17.82
N SER A 254 -2.23 3.24 -18.62
CA SER A 254 -3.08 2.15 -19.14
C SER A 254 -2.79 0.76 -18.56
N ALA A 255 -1.72 0.61 -17.76
CA ALA A 255 -1.38 -0.67 -17.14
C ALA A 255 -2.12 -0.87 -15.84
N PHE A 256 -3.05 -1.81 -15.78
CA PHE A 256 -3.70 -2.17 -14.51
C PHE A 256 -2.69 -2.76 -13.55
N ASP A 257 -2.68 -2.28 -12.33
CA ASP A 257 -1.72 -2.61 -11.27
C ASP A 257 -2.41 -2.96 -9.96
N LEU A 258 -1.89 -4.00 -9.28
CA LEU A 258 -2.34 -4.48 -7.99
C LEU A 258 -1.15 -4.65 -7.06
N ALA A 259 -1.25 -4.14 -5.84
CA ALA A 259 -0.31 -4.41 -4.78
C ALA A 259 -1.06 -4.69 -3.47
N ALA A 260 -0.68 -5.73 -2.73
CA ALA A 260 -1.41 -6.10 -1.52
C ALA A 260 -0.60 -6.98 -0.56
N SER A 261 -1.12 -7.08 0.67
CA SER A 261 -0.85 -8.22 1.54
C SER A 261 -1.19 -9.51 0.81
N PRO A 262 -0.36 -10.54 0.87
CA PRO A 262 -0.64 -11.80 0.18
C PRO A 262 -1.97 -12.45 0.55
N SER A 263 -2.51 -12.17 1.74
CA SER A 263 -3.83 -12.63 2.18
C SER A 263 -5.00 -12.03 1.41
N LEU A 264 -4.83 -10.84 0.81
CA LEU A 264 -5.84 -10.14 0.00
C LEU A 264 -5.67 -10.37 -1.52
N ALA A 265 -4.57 -10.98 -1.94
CA ALA A 265 -4.23 -11.10 -3.35
C ALA A 265 -5.31 -11.80 -4.18
N ASP A 266 -5.80 -12.95 -3.72
CA ASP A 266 -6.83 -13.72 -4.42
C ASP A 266 -8.13 -12.92 -4.53
N LEU A 267 -8.56 -12.25 -3.45
CA LEU A 267 -9.77 -11.43 -3.46
C LEU A 267 -9.69 -10.30 -4.50
N LEU A 268 -8.55 -9.60 -4.55
CA LEU A 268 -8.36 -8.53 -5.53
C LEU A 268 -8.35 -9.07 -6.96
N GLN A 269 -7.73 -10.21 -7.21
CA GLN A 269 -7.75 -10.86 -8.52
C GLN A 269 -9.16 -11.33 -8.92
N GLU A 270 -9.90 -11.97 -8.00
CA GLU A 270 -11.28 -12.42 -8.24
C GLU A 270 -12.21 -11.24 -8.58
N THR A 271 -12.14 -10.15 -7.81
CA THR A 271 -12.98 -8.97 -8.06
C THR A 271 -12.57 -8.22 -9.33
N SER A 272 -11.28 -8.20 -9.65
CA SER A 272 -10.78 -7.63 -10.90
C SER A 272 -11.23 -8.43 -12.12
N ALA A 273 -11.30 -9.77 -12.04
CA ALA A 273 -11.81 -10.63 -13.11
C ALA A 273 -13.31 -10.38 -13.44
N MET A 274 -14.07 -9.82 -12.47
CA MET A 274 -15.48 -9.48 -12.68
C MET A 274 -15.70 -8.21 -13.49
N VAL A 275 -14.66 -7.42 -13.72
CA VAL A 275 -14.75 -6.11 -14.38
C VAL A 275 -14.00 -6.14 -15.72
N LYS A 276 -14.67 -5.70 -16.79
CA LYS A 276 -14.06 -5.63 -18.12
C LYS A 276 -12.97 -4.54 -18.18
N ASP A 277 -11.87 -4.84 -18.83
CA ASP A 277 -10.83 -3.85 -19.15
C ASP A 277 -11.30 -2.95 -20.28
N PRO A 278 -11.43 -1.62 -20.08
CA PRO A 278 -11.85 -0.69 -21.11
C PRO A 278 -10.79 -0.47 -22.19
N THR A 279 -9.54 -0.83 -21.91
CA THR A 279 -8.40 -0.63 -22.83
C THR A 279 -8.17 -1.84 -23.74
N ALA A 280 -8.87 -2.94 -23.52
CA ALA A 280 -8.75 -4.12 -24.36
C ALA A 280 -9.27 -3.83 -25.77
N LYS A 281 -8.37 -3.87 -26.77
CA LYS A 281 -8.71 -3.63 -28.20
C LYS A 281 -9.68 -4.65 -28.78
N GLU A 282 -9.79 -5.82 -28.17
CA GLU A 282 -10.74 -6.88 -28.53
C GLU A 282 -11.42 -7.38 -27.25
N GLU A 283 -12.73 -7.55 -27.32
CA GLU A 283 -13.54 -8.01 -26.20
C GLU A 283 -13.04 -9.38 -25.71
N GLY A 284 -12.66 -9.46 -24.41
CA GLY A 284 -12.20 -10.69 -23.76
C GLY A 284 -10.69 -10.98 -23.85
N LYS A 285 -9.85 -10.11 -24.43
CA LYS A 285 -8.39 -10.37 -24.54
C LYS A 285 -7.57 -10.03 -23.29
N ARG A 286 -8.07 -9.23 -22.36
CA ARG A 286 -7.38 -8.89 -21.11
C ARG A 286 -8.28 -9.13 -19.91
N ASP A 287 -7.94 -10.17 -19.17
CA ASP A 287 -8.53 -10.47 -17.87
C ASP A 287 -7.73 -9.76 -16.78
N LEU A 288 -8.33 -8.74 -16.17
CA LEU A 288 -7.69 -7.96 -15.08
C LEU A 288 -7.36 -8.84 -13.87
N GLY A 289 -8.09 -9.95 -13.68
CA GLY A 289 -7.83 -10.93 -12.63
C GLY A 289 -6.50 -11.69 -12.78
N GLN A 290 -5.91 -11.70 -13.98
CA GLN A 290 -4.58 -12.29 -14.23
C GLN A 290 -3.43 -11.34 -13.86
N THR A 291 -3.73 -10.12 -13.41
CA THR A 291 -2.70 -9.17 -12.99
C THR A 291 -1.94 -9.72 -11.78
N LYS A 292 -0.62 -9.73 -11.89
CA LYS A 292 0.25 -10.16 -10.77
C LYS A 292 0.16 -9.14 -9.63
N VAL A 293 -0.18 -9.62 -8.44
CA VAL A 293 -0.20 -8.79 -7.23
C VAL A 293 1.24 -8.57 -6.74
N LYS A 294 1.62 -7.31 -6.62
CA LYS A 294 2.93 -6.88 -6.10
C LYS A 294 2.91 -6.78 -4.57
N THR A 295 4.08 -6.79 -3.97
CA THR A 295 4.24 -6.49 -2.53
C THR A 295 4.12 -4.99 -2.31
N LEU A 296 3.35 -4.58 -1.29
CA LEU A 296 3.27 -3.17 -0.87
C LEU A 296 4.61 -2.73 -0.26
N GLY A 297 5.15 -1.62 -0.76
CA GLY A 297 6.37 -0.99 -0.24
C GLY A 297 6.05 0.14 0.74
N SER A 298 6.18 1.38 0.27
CA SER A 298 5.80 2.60 1.00
C SER A 298 5.25 3.66 0.05
N GLY A 299 5.11 4.87 0.54
CA GLY A 299 4.74 6.04 -0.27
C GLY A 299 3.24 6.23 -0.42
N SER A 300 2.42 5.62 0.45
CA SER A 300 1.00 5.92 0.58
C SER A 300 0.44 5.49 1.94
N ASP A 301 -0.79 5.86 2.23
CA ASP A 301 -1.48 5.75 3.52
C ASP A 301 -1.66 4.32 4.04
N PHE A 302 -1.51 3.28 3.20
CA PHE A 302 -1.50 1.90 3.66
C PHE A 302 -0.33 1.58 4.61
N SER A 303 0.71 2.39 4.63
CA SER A 303 1.96 2.11 5.35
C SER A 303 1.73 1.93 6.86
N VAL A 304 0.96 2.80 7.50
CA VAL A 304 0.67 2.68 8.93
C VAL A 304 -0.17 1.44 9.24
N PHE A 305 -1.15 1.13 8.40
CA PHE A 305 -2.01 -0.04 8.59
C PHE A 305 -1.22 -1.35 8.49
N LEU A 306 -0.40 -1.49 7.45
CA LEU A 306 0.36 -2.71 7.19
C LEU A 306 1.56 -2.85 8.12
N GLN A 307 2.38 -1.80 8.23
CA GLN A 307 3.75 -1.92 8.75
C GLN A 307 3.88 -1.52 10.22
N TYR A 308 2.88 -0.85 10.78
CA TYR A 308 2.84 -0.42 12.18
C TYR A 308 1.72 -1.11 12.98
N ILE A 309 0.51 -1.19 12.42
CA ILE A 309 -0.67 -1.76 13.09
C ILE A 309 -0.77 -3.27 12.86
N GLY A 310 -0.42 -3.75 11.66
CA GLY A 310 -0.53 -5.16 11.26
C GLY A 310 -1.93 -5.52 10.78
N VAL A 311 -2.46 -4.74 9.86
CA VAL A 311 -3.73 -4.94 9.16
C VAL A 311 -3.44 -5.25 7.70
N ALA A 312 -4.12 -6.25 7.14
CA ALA A 312 -4.03 -6.56 5.72
C ALA A 312 -4.43 -5.36 4.87
N ALA A 313 -3.59 -4.99 3.89
CA ALA A 313 -3.81 -3.82 3.05
C ALA A 313 -3.73 -4.17 1.56
N GLY A 314 -4.48 -3.43 0.74
CA GLY A 314 -4.45 -3.54 -0.72
C GLY A 314 -4.51 -2.18 -1.39
N ASN A 315 -3.85 -2.04 -2.54
CA ASN A 315 -3.84 -0.87 -3.40
C ASN A 315 -4.06 -1.28 -4.85
N LEU A 316 -4.81 -0.50 -5.61
CA LEU A 316 -5.15 -0.80 -7.00
C LEU A 316 -5.25 0.48 -7.84
N GLY A 317 -4.96 0.35 -9.14
CA GLY A 317 -5.04 1.47 -10.06
C GLY A 317 -4.53 1.13 -11.46
N PHE A 318 -4.38 2.14 -12.29
CA PHE A 318 -3.75 2.07 -13.60
C PHE A 318 -2.52 2.96 -13.61
N SER A 319 -1.36 2.37 -13.81
CA SER A 319 -0.06 3.04 -13.92
C SER A 319 0.38 3.14 -15.39
N GLY A 320 1.52 3.81 -15.64
CA GLY A 320 2.07 3.94 -16.98
C GLY A 320 2.47 2.60 -17.60
N ALA A 321 2.09 2.39 -18.86
CA ALA A 321 2.56 1.30 -19.72
C ALA A 321 3.56 1.81 -20.76
N PRO A 322 4.39 0.95 -21.38
CA PRO A 322 5.20 1.33 -22.53
C PRO A 322 4.32 1.93 -23.64
N GLY A 323 4.68 3.13 -24.09
CA GLY A 323 3.93 3.87 -25.11
C GLY A 323 2.79 4.76 -24.58
N ASP A 324 2.54 4.77 -23.28
CA ASP A 324 1.60 5.72 -22.68
C ASP A 324 2.16 7.15 -22.71
N PRO A 325 1.30 8.17 -22.76
CA PRO A 325 1.69 9.55 -22.50
C PRO A 325 2.39 9.71 -21.15
N VAL A 326 3.42 10.55 -21.10
CA VAL A 326 4.19 10.77 -19.88
C VAL A 326 3.33 11.42 -18.79
N TYR A 327 3.22 10.76 -17.65
CA TYR A 327 2.59 11.33 -16.47
C TYR A 327 3.53 12.31 -15.77
N HIS A 328 3.06 13.54 -15.61
CA HIS A 328 3.85 14.63 -15.02
C HIS A 328 3.69 14.66 -13.49
N TYR A 329 4.11 13.58 -12.83
CA TYR A 329 3.98 13.37 -11.40
C TYR A 329 4.48 14.57 -10.58
N HIS A 330 3.69 15.01 -9.59
CA HIS A 330 3.97 16.12 -8.67
C HIS A 330 4.29 17.47 -9.35
N SER A 331 3.78 17.69 -10.55
CA SER A 331 4.02 18.94 -11.30
C SER A 331 2.75 19.71 -11.58
N ASN A 332 2.89 20.98 -11.99
CA ASN A 332 1.77 21.79 -12.46
C ASN A 332 1.07 21.21 -13.69
N TYR A 333 1.66 20.20 -14.31
CA TYR A 333 1.12 19.53 -15.49
C TYR A 333 0.33 18.26 -15.14
N ASP A 334 0.29 17.85 -13.86
CA ASP A 334 -0.73 16.93 -13.35
C ASP A 334 -2.06 17.68 -13.22
N SER A 335 -2.68 17.95 -14.37
CA SER A 335 -3.85 18.82 -14.52
C SER A 335 -5.03 18.04 -15.10
N PHE A 336 -6.24 18.58 -14.89
CA PHE A 336 -7.45 18.04 -15.50
C PHE A 336 -7.32 17.93 -17.03
N TYR A 337 -6.69 18.92 -17.69
CA TYR A 337 -6.43 18.89 -19.13
C TYR A 337 -5.55 17.70 -19.54
N TRP A 338 -4.49 17.39 -18.74
CA TRP A 338 -3.66 16.21 -19.00
C TRP A 338 -4.49 14.93 -18.86
N MET A 339 -5.29 14.81 -17.82
CA MET A 339 -6.12 13.65 -17.55
C MET A 339 -7.16 13.44 -18.68
N GLU A 340 -7.87 14.50 -19.05
CA GLU A 340 -8.90 14.46 -20.10
C GLU A 340 -8.32 14.17 -21.49
N LYS A 341 -7.12 14.66 -21.80
CA LYS A 341 -6.53 14.51 -23.14
C LYS A 341 -5.65 13.28 -23.28
N PHE A 342 -4.93 12.89 -22.25
CA PHE A 342 -3.87 11.87 -22.30
C PHE A 342 -4.05 10.75 -21.26
N GLY A 343 -4.39 11.08 -20.03
CA GLY A 343 -4.43 10.14 -18.93
C GLY A 343 -5.57 9.11 -19.06
N ASP A 344 -6.80 9.59 -19.09
CA ASP A 344 -8.01 8.74 -19.25
C ASP A 344 -9.13 9.53 -19.94
N PRO A 345 -9.06 9.77 -21.25
CA PRO A 345 -9.96 10.67 -21.99
C PRO A 345 -11.45 10.37 -21.84
N THR A 346 -11.82 9.14 -21.54
CA THR A 346 -13.23 8.71 -21.36
C THR A 346 -13.58 8.47 -19.90
N PHE A 347 -12.63 8.58 -18.98
CA PHE A 347 -12.74 8.24 -17.56
C PHE A 347 -13.18 6.79 -17.29
N GLU A 348 -13.04 5.90 -18.26
CA GLU A 348 -13.44 4.49 -18.12
C GLU A 348 -12.55 3.73 -17.15
N ARG A 349 -11.24 4.06 -17.05
CA ARG A 349 -10.34 3.45 -16.08
C ARG A 349 -10.72 3.84 -14.65
N HIS A 350 -11.11 5.10 -14.41
CA HIS A 350 -11.67 5.54 -13.11
C HIS A 350 -12.91 4.73 -12.74
N VAL A 351 -13.80 4.48 -13.70
CA VAL A 351 -14.99 3.64 -13.49
C VAL A 351 -14.61 2.20 -13.16
N VAL A 352 -13.59 1.63 -13.81
CA VAL A 352 -13.09 0.28 -13.52
C VAL A 352 -12.54 0.21 -12.09
N VAL A 353 -11.70 1.17 -11.68
CA VAL A 353 -11.16 1.23 -10.32
C VAL A 353 -12.30 1.32 -9.29
N SER A 354 -13.28 2.20 -9.52
CA SER A 354 -14.45 2.34 -8.63
C SER A 354 -15.23 1.04 -8.49
N LYS A 355 -15.42 0.30 -9.58
CA LYS A 355 -16.12 -1.00 -9.57
C LYS A 355 -15.33 -2.06 -8.80
N ILE A 356 -14.04 -2.20 -9.06
CA ILE A 356 -13.19 -3.20 -8.39
C ILE A 356 -13.09 -2.88 -6.90
N LEU A 357 -12.86 -1.61 -6.53
CA LEU A 357 -12.84 -1.18 -5.14
C LEU A 357 -14.16 -1.51 -4.43
N GLY A 358 -15.29 -1.15 -5.05
CA GLY A 358 -16.62 -1.41 -4.51
C GLY A 358 -16.90 -2.90 -4.33
N LEU A 359 -16.57 -3.74 -5.32
CA LEU A 359 -16.74 -5.19 -5.25
C LEU A 359 -15.83 -5.80 -4.17
N THR A 360 -14.57 -5.40 -4.09
CA THR A 360 -13.62 -5.87 -3.08
C THR A 360 -14.12 -5.52 -1.67
N ALA A 361 -14.56 -4.27 -1.48
CA ALA A 361 -15.11 -3.81 -0.22
C ALA A 361 -16.39 -4.58 0.16
N LEU A 362 -17.32 -4.80 -0.78
CA LEU A 362 -18.53 -5.57 -0.55
C LEU A 362 -18.24 -7.01 -0.12
N ARG A 363 -17.26 -7.68 -0.76
CA ARG A 363 -16.84 -9.03 -0.37
C ARG A 363 -16.26 -9.05 1.07
N LEU A 364 -15.40 -8.08 1.43
CA LEU A 364 -14.89 -7.96 2.80
C LEU A 364 -16.01 -7.66 3.81
N VAL A 365 -17.00 -6.89 3.39
CA VAL A 365 -18.13 -6.48 4.24
C VAL A 365 -19.14 -7.59 4.43
N GLU A 366 -19.52 -8.31 3.36
CA GLU A 366 -20.69 -9.21 3.35
C GLU A 366 -20.33 -10.69 3.54
N ASP A 367 -19.14 -11.15 3.12
CA ASP A 367 -18.81 -12.57 3.21
C ASP A 367 -18.78 -13.02 4.68
N LEU A 368 -19.54 -14.07 5.01
CA LEU A 368 -19.59 -14.60 6.37
C LEU A 368 -18.23 -15.03 6.89
N VAL A 369 -17.45 -15.74 6.06
CA VAL A 369 -16.04 -16.01 6.31
C VAL A 369 -15.23 -14.94 5.59
N LEU A 370 -14.34 -14.26 6.32
CA LEU A 370 -13.46 -13.24 5.73
C LEU A 370 -12.69 -13.83 4.54
N PRO A 371 -12.75 -13.19 3.36
CA PRO A 371 -12.08 -13.65 2.15
C PRO A 371 -10.58 -13.32 2.18
N LEU A 372 -9.90 -13.63 3.30
CA LEU A 372 -8.48 -13.53 3.49
C LEU A 372 -7.85 -14.94 3.33
N ASN A 373 -7.00 -15.12 2.31
CA ASN A 373 -6.31 -16.38 2.09
C ASN A 373 -5.00 -16.42 2.89
N ILE A 374 -5.05 -16.99 4.11
CA ILE A 374 -3.87 -17.07 4.97
C ILE A 374 -2.85 -18.08 4.44
N THR A 375 -3.31 -19.14 3.76
CA THR A 375 -2.40 -20.12 3.14
C THR A 375 -1.57 -19.47 2.03
N ALA A 376 -2.14 -18.60 1.20
CA ALA A 376 -1.38 -17.83 0.20
C ALA A 376 -0.28 -16.98 0.86
N TYR A 377 -0.58 -16.33 1.98
CA TYR A 377 0.43 -15.56 2.71
C TYR A 377 1.57 -16.44 3.23
N THR A 378 1.24 -17.56 3.87
CA THR A 378 2.27 -18.44 4.46
C THR A 378 3.19 -19.05 3.39
N LEU A 379 2.67 -19.32 2.19
CA LEU A 379 3.45 -19.74 1.03
C LEU A 379 4.37 -18.61 0.50
N GLU A 380 3.93 -17.36 0.55
CA GLU A 380 4.80 -16.22 0.20
C GLU A 380 5.95 -16.05 1.21
N LEU A 381 5.73 -16.30 2.51
CA LEU A 381 6.82 -16.30 3.50
C LEU A 381 7.91 -17.34 3.19
N GLU A 382 7.54 -18.53 2.71
CA GLU A 382 8.53 -19.51 2.24
C GLU A 382 9.33 -19.01 1.04
N LYS A 383 8.67 -18.32 0.09
CA LYS A 383 9.36 -17.69 -1.05
C LYS A 383 10.29 -16.56 -0.59
N TYR A 384 9.87 -15.74 0.40
CA TYR A 384 10.73 -14.69 0.96
C TYR A 384 11.98 -15.29 1.61
N LEU A 385 11.84 -16.36 2.38
CA LEU A 385 12.99 -17.05 2.95
C LEU A 385 13.90 -17.63 1.86
N THR A 386 13.31 -18.20 0.79
CA THR A 386 14.07 -18.73 -0.35
C THR A 386 14.93 -17.64 -1.01
N LYS A 387 14.41 -16.43 -1.16
CA LYS A 387 15.21 -15.31 -1.69
C LYS A 387 16.40 -15.01 -0.79
N VAL A 388 16.23 -14.99 0.53
CA VAL A 388 17.34 -14.77 1.47
C VAL A 388 18.40 -15.88 1.36
N VAL A 389 17.98 -17.13 1.22
CA VAL A 389 18.91 -18.27 1.00
C VAL A 389 19.72 -18.10 -0.28
N GLN A 390 19.15 -17.47 -1.30
CA GLN A 390 19.77 -17.25 -2.62
C GLN A 390 20.64 -15.98 -2.68
N LEU A 391 20.72 -15.17 -1.61
CA LEU A 391 21.58 -14.00 -1.58
C LEU A 391 23.05 -14.39 -1.85
N PRO A 392 23.84 -13.49 -2.48
CA PRO A 392 25.25 -13.71 -2.71
C PRO A 392 26.01 -14.10 -1.43
N SER A 393 27.10 -14.84 -1.56
CA SER A 393 27.93 -15.21 -0.41
C SER A 393 28.53 -13.96 0.25
N TYR A 394 28.40 -13.84 1.56
CA TYR A 394 28.97 -12.79 2.41
C TYR A 394 29.78 -13.42 3.54
N PRO A 395 30.77 -12.70 4.12
CA PRO A 395 31.59 -13.23 5.23
C PRO A 395 30.69 -13.65 6.42
N GLY A 396 30.90 -14.87 6.93
CA GLY A 396 30.18 -15.40 8.08
C GLY A 396 28.83 -16.07 7.77
N ARG A 397 28.48 -16.25 6.49
CA ARG A 397 27.23 -16.95 6.08
C ARG A 397 27.11 -18.35 6.70
N GLU A 398 28.21 -19.04 6.86
CA GLU A 398 28.28 -20.36 7.48
C GLU A 398 27.81 -20.39 8.95
N GLN A 399 27.76 -19.24 9.61
CA GLN A 399 27.27 -19.09 11.00
C GLN A 399 25.75 -18.92 11.07
N LEU A 400 25.08 -18.69 9.92
CA LEU A 400 23.63 -18.46 9.86
C LEU A 400 22.90 -19.76 9.56
N ASP A 401 22.24 -20.31 10.57
CA ASP A 401 21.36 -21.50 10.43
C ASP A 401 19.89 -21.05 10.26
N LEU A 402 19.33 -21.33 9.09
CA LEU A 402 17.94 -21.05 8.75
C LEU A 402 17.04 -22.30 8.81
N THR A 403 17.59 -23.45 9.22
CA THR A 403 16.88 -24.75 9.20
C THR A 403 15.65 -24.73 10.09
N LEU A 404 15.78 -24.20 11.30
CA LEU A 404 14.67 -24.12 12.24
C LEU A 404 13.58 -23.15 11.75
N LEU A 405 13.95 -21.99 11.21
CA LEU A 405 13.00 -21.03 10.64
C LEU A 405 12.24 -21.67 9.47
N GLY A 406 12.93 -22.37 8.57
CA GLY A 406 12.31 -23.12 7.46
C GLY A 406 11.32 -24.18 7.95
N ALA A 407 11.69 -24.96 8.97
CA ALA A 407 10.80 -25.96 9.56
C ALA A 407 9.55 -25.34 10.20
N LYS A 408 9.69 -24.19 10.89
CA LYS A 408 8.57 -23.46 11.48
C LYS A 408 7.63 -22.89 10.41
N LEU A 409 8.15 -22.35 9.30
CA LEU A 409 7.36 -21.89 8.18
C LEU A 409 6.57 -23.03 7.53
N ALA A 410 7.20 -24.17 7.27
CA ALA A 410 6.51 -25.36 6.74
C ALA A 410 5.37 -25.84 7.66
N ASN A 411 5.58 -25.79 8.99
CA ASN A 411 4.52 -26.07 9.95
C ASN A 411 3.40 -25.02 9.90
N LEU A 412 3.73 -23.72 9.78
CA LEU A 412 2.76 -22.64 9.65
C LEU A 412 1.87 -22.82 8.40
N VAL A 413 2.46 -23.21 7.25
CA VAL A 413 1.72 -23.56 6.02
C VAL A 413 0.73 -24.71 6.27
N LYS A 414 1.15 -25.75 6.99
CA LYS A 414 0.27 -26.87 7.34
C LYS A 414 -0.90 -26.42 8.21
N VAL A 415 -0.65 -25.57 9.19
CA VAL A 415 -1.68 -25.07 10.12
C VAL A 415 -2.64 -24.13 9.40
N SER A 416 -2.15 -23.26 8.50
CA SER A 416 -3.02 -22.36 7.72
C SER A 416 -3.96 -23.15 6.81
N ARG A 417 -3.48 -24.18 6.12
CA ARG A 417 -4.33 -25.10 5.33
C ARG A 417 -5.41 -25.76 6.16
N SER A 418 -5.09 -26.16 7.39
CA SER A 418 -6.08 -26.75 8.30
C SER A 418 -7.17 -25.74 8.67
N LEU A 419 -6.82 -24.49 8.93
CA LEU A 419 -7.78 -23.42 9.21
C LEU A 419 -8.69 -23.14 8.01
N ASP A 420 -8.14 -23.06 6.79
CA ASP A 420 -8.94 -22.81 5.58
C ASP A 420 -9.87 -23.98 5.27
N ALA A 421 -9.42 -25.24 5.47
CA ALA A 421 -10.27 -26.43 5.34
C ALA A 421 -11.41 -26.44 6.39
N HIS A 422 -11.12 -26.03 7.63
CA HIS A 422 -12.15 -25.90 8.67
C HIS A 422 -13.16 -24.82 8.33
N ALA A 423 -12.72 -23.67 7.84
CA ALA A 423 -13.60 -22.60 7.37
C ALA A 423 -14.57 -23.08 6.28
N SER A 424 -14.02 -23.75 5.26
CA SER A 424 -14.82 -24.34 4.16
C SER A 424 -15.85 -25.36 4.67
N LYS A 425 -15.48 -26.19 5.63
CA LYS A 425 -16.39 -27.16 6.25
C LYS A 425 -17.55 -26.46 6.97
N LEU A 426 -17.27 -25.41 7.74
CA LEU A 426 -18.30 -24.64 8.43
C LEU A 426 -19.32 -24.01 7.46
N VAL A 427 -18.85 -23.49 6.31
CA VAL A 427 -19.73 -22.96 5.26
C VAL A 427 -20.61 -24.06 4.68
N GLN A 428 -20.05 -25.24 4.34
CA GLN A 428 -20.82 -26.39 3.83
C GLN A 428 -21.87 -26.87 4.83
N GLU A 429 -21.53 -26.94 6.12
CA GLU A 429 -22.48 -27.28 7.18
C GLU A 429 -23.63 -26.27 7.26
N LEU A 430 -23.33 -24.97 7.13
CA LEU A 430 -24.33 -23.90 7.13
C LEU A 430 -25.30 -24.04 5.95
N ASP A 431 -24.78 -24.23 4.74
CA ASP A 431 -25.57 -24.41 3.52
C ASP A 431 -26.49 -25.64 3.62
N SER A 432 -25.95 -26.75 4.16
CA SER A 432 -26.74 -27.98 4.40
C SER A 432 -27.90 -27.75 5.35
N LEU A 433 -27.72 -26.92 6.38
CA LEU A 433 -28.80 -26.53 7.30
C LEU A 433 -29.90 -25.69 6.62
N HIS A 434 -29.52 -24.83 5.67
CA HIS A 434 -30.49 -24.06 4.90
C HIS A 434 -31.32 -24.93 3.97
N LEU A 435 -30.73 -25.87 3.26
CA LEU A 435 -31.40 -26.78 2.32
C LEU A 435 -32.40 -27.74 3.00
N THR A 436 -32.12 -28.22 4.20
CA THR A 436 -33.00 -29.14 4.95
C THR A 436 -34.26 -28.46 5.50
N SER A 437 -34.40 -27.14 5.36
CA SER A 437 -35.58 -26.40 5.86
C SER A 437 -36.82 -26.49 4.97
N SER A 438 -36.67 -26.96 3.72
CA SER A 438 -37.75 -26.99 2.72
C SER A 438 -38.57 -28.30 2.66
N SER A 439 -38.20 -29.34 3.42
CA SER A 439 -38.73 -30.71 3.18
C SER A 439 -39.34 -31.47 4.36
N SER A 440 -39.89 -30.84 5.43
CA SER A 440 -40.44 -31.62 6.56
C SER A 440 -41.90 -31.37 6.96
N SER A 441 -42.64 -32.50 7.20
CA SER A 441 -44.03 -32.58 7.64
C SER A 441 -44.25 -32.18 9.10
N HIS A 442 -45.51 -31.86 9.45
CA HIS A 442 -45.96 -31.02 10.58
C HIS A 442 -45.81 -31.56 12.04
N LYS A 443 -45.47 -32.81 12.30
CA LYS A 443 -45.65 -33.40 13.66
C LYS A 443 -44.40 -33.43 14.60
N HIS A 444 -43.17 -33.08 14.15
CA HIS A 444 -41.95 -33.09 14.99
C HIS A 444 -41.21 -31.74 14.99
N LYS A 445 -41.96 -30.65 14.81
CA LYS A 445 -41.37 -29.33 14.48
C LYS A 445 -40.59 -28.65 15.61
N LYS A 446 -40.98 -28.77 16.88
CA LYS A 446 -40.36 -27.97 17.96
C LYS A 446 -38.96 -28.48 18.32
N HIS A 447 -38.80 -29.79 18.54
CA HIS A 447 -37.50 -30.38 18.91
C HIS A 447 -36.47 -30.23 17.80
N LYS A 448 -36.88 -30.48 16.54
CA LYS A 448 -35.99 -30.25 15.37
C LYS A 448 -35.61 -28.78 15.17
N LYS A 449 -36.52 -27.83 15.52
CA LYS A 449 -36.20 -26.39 15.44
C LYS A 449 -35.19 -25.98 16.48
N ASP A 450 -35.24 -26.53 17.69
CA ASP A 450 -34.29 -26.22 18.77
C ASP A 450 -32.90 -26.82 18.50
N GLU A 451 -32.84 -28.05 17.95
CA GLU A 451 -31.57 -28.67 17.52
C GLU A 451 -30.92 -27.88 16.38
N LYS A 452 -31.73 -27.50 15.38
CA LYS A 452 -31.24 -26.69 14.26
C LYS A 452 -30.71 -25.32 14.74
N ALA A 453 -31.39 -24.68 15.68
CA ALA A 453 -30.96 -23.41 16.25
C ALA A 453 -29.64 -23.55 17.03
N LYS A 454 -29.45 -24.66 17.77
CA LYS A 454 -28.20 -24.98 18.46
C LYS A 454 -27.07 -25.19 17.47
N GLU A 455 -27.30 -25.95 16.40
CA GLU A 455 -26.32 -26.25 15.37
C GLU A 455 -25.92 -24.97 14.61
N MET A 456 -26.89 -24.13 14.22
CA MET A 456 -26.62 -22.82 13.63
C MET A 456 -25.73 -21.98 14.53
N LYS A 457 -26.05 -21.91 15.84
CA LYS A 457 -25.24 -21.14 16.81
C LYS A 457 -23.80 -21.68 16.92
N ARG A 458 -23.62 -23.02 16.87
CA ARG A 458 -22.30 -23.65 16.85
C ARG A 458 -21.48 -23.25 15.64
N ILE A 459 -22.09 -23.33 14.43
CA ILE A 459 -21.43 -22.99 13.16
C ILE A 459 -21.05 -21.52 13.14
N LEU A 460 -21.97 -20.62 13.49
CA LEU A 460 -21.70 -19.18 13.52
C LEU A 460 -20.61 -18.81 14.53
N LYS A 461 -20.54 -19.51 15.68
CA LYS A 461 -19.43 -19.35 16.63
C LYS A 461 -18.10 -19.79 16.02
N GLY A 462 -18.09 -20.91 15.29
CA GLY A 462 -16.91 -21.40 14.57
C GLY A 462 -16.44 -20.42 13.52
N ILE A 463 -17.36 -19.86 12.72
CA ILE A 463 -17.04 -18.83 11.71
C ILE A 463 -16.42 -17.58 12.35
N ARG A 464 -16.98 -17.11 13.47
CA ARG A 464 -16.42 -15.97 14.21
C ARG A 464 -14.99 -16.25 14.71
N ASP A 465 -14.72 -17.46 15.21
CA ASP A 465 -13.36 -17.84 15.66
C ASP A 465 -12.38 -17.88 14.48
N VAL A 466 -12.80 -18.44 13.34
CA VAL A 466 -12.01 -18.42 12.10
C VAL A 466 -11.71 -16.98 11.67
N ASN A 467 -12.72 -16.11 11.61
CA ASN A 467 -12.55 -14.71 11.21
C ASN A 467 -11.59 -13.96 12.15
N ARG A 468 -11.73 -14.16 13.47
CA ARG A 468 -10.81 -13.58 14.45
C ARG A 468 -9.36 -14.00 14.21
N ARG A 469 -9.12 -15.28 13.85
CA ARG A 469 -7.78 -15.79 13.54
C ARG A 469 -7.24 -15.22 12.23
N LYS A 470 -8.05 -15.18 11.17
CA LYS A 470 -7.68 -14.59 9.88
C LYS A 470 -7.33 -13.10 10.02
N LYS A 471 -8.21 -12.32 10.67
CA LYS A 471 -7.99 -10.89 10.93
C LYS A 471 -6.71 -10.62 11.73
N GLY A 472 -6.46 -11.41 12.77
CA GLY A 472 -5.31 -11.23 13.65
C GLY A 472 -3.98 -11.72 13.10
N PHE A 473 -3.95 -12.35 11.92
CA PHE A 473 -2.73 -12.97 11.40
C PHE A 473 -1.61 -11.95 11.12
N GLU A 474 -1.88 -10.87 10.38
CA GLU A 474 -0.89 -9.83 10.04
C GLU A 474 -0.21 -9.27 11.30
N SER A 475 -0.97 -9.01 12.36
CA SER A 475 -0.42 -8.46 13.59
C SER A 475 0.56 -9.40 14.31
N THR A 476 0.49 -10.72 14.06
CA THR A 476 1.47 -11.67 14.59
C THR A 476 2.84 -11.55 13.94
N LEU A 477 2.90 -10.95 12.75
CA LEU A 477 4.11 -10.76 11.95
C LEU A 477 4.85 -9.45 12.31
N LEU A 478 4.30 -8.68 13.24
CA LEU A 478 4.97 -7.53 13.82
C LEU A 478 5.89 -7.93 14.99
N VAL A 479 6.78 -7.05 15.37
CA VAL A 479 7.48 -7.14 16.67
C VAL A 479 6.47 -7.12 17.82
N LYS A 480 6.85 -7.64 18.98
CA LYS A 480 5.98 -7.57 20.17
C LYS A 480 5.86 -6.13 20.66
N PRO A 481 4.73 -5.77 21.29
CA PRO A 481 4.63 -4.52 22.03
C PRO A 481 5.79 -4.36 23.02
N GLY A 482 6.46 -3.20 22.97
CA GLY A 482 7.62 -2.90 23.81
C GLY A 482 8.98 -3.38 23.24
N GLU A 483 8.99 -4.11 22.12
CA GLU A 483 10.21 -4.39 21.36
C GLU A 483 10.42 -3.31 20.27
N ASP A 484 11.68 -2.98 20.00
CA ASP A 484 12.04 -2.06 18.93
C ASP A 484 11.70 -2.65 17.56
N GLY A 485 11.34 -1.80 16.60
CA GLY A 485 11.11 -2.17 15.22
C GLY A 485 12.36 -2.60 14.47
N LEU A 486 12.51 -2.21 13.23
CA LEU A 486 13.69 -2.48 12.42
C LEU A 486 14.86 -1.59 12.88
N VAL A 487 16.08 -2.12 12.86
CA VAL A 487 17.27 -1.40 13.32
C VAL A 487 17.46 -0.08 12.56
N GLY A 488 17.56 1.04 13.32
CA GLY A 488 17.72 2.39 12.77
C GLY A 488 16.47 2.99 12.12
N ARG A 489 15.34 2.29 12.22
CA ARG A 489 14.02 2.72 11.72
C ARG A 489 12.91 2.02 12.48
N GLU A 490 12.93 2.20 13.79
CA GLU A 490 12.16 1.48 14.80
C GLU A 490 10.65 1.70 14.69
N TRP A 491 10.23 2.69 13.92
CA TRP A 491 8.83 2.90 13.58
C TRP A 491 8.25 1.72 12.80
N TYR A 492 9.03 1.13 11.89
CA TYR A 492 8.60 -0.04 11.12
C TYR A 492 8.65 -1.29 11.99
N LYS A 493 7.46 -1.83 12.29
CA LYS A 493 7.28 -2.97 13.20
C LYS A 493 7.11 -4.30 12.49
N SER A 494 6.83 -4.29 11.19
CA SER A 494 6.69 -5.51 10.41
C SER A 494 8.03 -6.20 10.20
N LEU A 495 8.08 -7.50 10.53
CA LEU A 495 9.25 -8.36 10.34
C LEU A 495 9.31 -8.96 8.93
N VAL A 496 8.23 -8.83 8.16
CA VAL A 496 8.08 -9.55 6.87
C VAL A 496 8.09 -8.64 5.66
N VAL A 497 7.59 -7.40 5.77
CA VAL A 497 7.60 -6.42 4.68
C VAL A 497 7.80 -5.01 5.25
N ALA A 498 8.73 -4.28 4.69
CA ALA A 498 8.91 -2.86 4.98
C ALA A 498 9.43 -2.14 3.72
N PRO A 499 9.42 -0.79 3.67
CA PRO A 499 10.13 -0.06 2.63
C PRO A 499 11.60 -0.48 2.60
N GLY A 500 12.16 -0.63 1.43
CA GLY A 500 13.60 -0.85 1.34
C GLY A 500 14.37 0.38 1.81
N ARG A 501 15.46 0.19 2.55
CA ARG A 501 16.24 1.30 3.15
C ARG A 501 16.69 2.35 2.10
N TRP A 502 16.92 1.90 0.87
CA TRP A 502 17.41 2.73 -0.24
C TRP A 502 16.62 2.54 -1.54
N LEU A 503 15.41 1.96 -1.47
CA LEU A 503 14.63 1.57 -2.64
C LEU A 503 13.47 2.54 -2.97
N GLY A 504 13.43 3.72 -2.36
CA GLY A 504 12.31 4.64 -2.53
C GLY A 504 10.99 3.97 -2.11
N TYR A 505 10.05 3.81 -3.05
CA TYR A 505 8.76 3.16 -2.81
C TYR A 505 8.82 1.62 -2.79
N GLY A 506 9.96 1.03 -3.15
CA GLY A 506 10.13 -0.41 -3.23
C GLY A 506 10.08 -1.11 -1.87
N ALA A 507 9.58 -2.35 -1.85
CA ALA A 507 9.52 -3.18 -0.67
C ALA A 507 10.75 -4.07 -0.51
N THR A 508 11.19 -4.26 0.73
CA THR A 508 12.11 -5.33 1.14
C THR A 508 11.33 -6.37 1.92
N THR A 509 11.47 -7.63 1.55
CA THR A 509 10.88 -8.77 2.27
C THR A 509 11.87 -9.32 3.30
N LEU A 510 11.38 -9.74 4.47
CA LEU A 510 12.19 -10.08 5.66
C LEU A 510 13.26 -8.99 5.94
N PRO A 511 12.83 -7.71 6.05
CA PRO A 511 13.71 -6.55 5.93
C PRO A 511 14.88 -6.57 6.93
N GLY A 512 14.63 -6.87 8.21
CA GLY A 512 15.70 -6.94 9.20
C GLY A 512 16.78 -7.96 8.87
N LEU A 513 16.37 -9.14 8.36
CA LEU A 513 17.30 -10.19 7.96
C LEU A 513 18.01 -9.86 6.65
N THR A 514 17.27 -9.43 5.63
CA THR A 514 17.81 -9.11 4.31
C THR A 514 18.83 -7.96 4.38
N GLU A 515 18.49 -6.90 5.10
CA GLU A 515 19.35 -5.71 5.22
C GLU A 515 20.60 -5.99 6.05
N ALA A 516 20.49 -6.76 7.13
CA ALA A 516 21.64 -7.18 7.91
C ALA A 516 22.66 -7.94 7.06
N LEU A 517 22.19 -8.73 6.08
CA LEU A 517 23.04 -9.53 5.20
C LEU A 517 23.58 -8.74 3.99
N GLU A 518 22.70 -8.05 3.26
CA GLU A 518 23.03 -7.40 1.99
C GLU A 518 23.67 -6.02 2.17
N LEU A 519 23.19 -5.24 3.14
CA LEU A 519 23.62 -3.85 3.30
C LEU A 519 24.67 -3.67 4.39
N ASP A 520 24.50 -4.36 5.52
CA ASP A 520 25.33 -4.12 6.70
C ASP A 520 26.45 -5.17 6.85
N GLY A 521 26.32 -6.36 6.23
CA GLY A 521 27.26 -7.47 6.42
C GLY A 521 27.33 -7.95 7.89
N ASP A 522 26.29 -7.68 8.68
CA ASP A 522 26.23 -8.00 10.11
C ASP A 522 25.51 -9.34 10.38
N VAL A 523 26.29 -10.40 10.36
CA VAL A 523 25.78 -11.76 10.66
C VAL A 523 25.21 -11.89 12.07
N LYS A 524 25.74 -11.17 13.05
CA LYS A 524 25.20 -11.19 14.43
C LYS A 524 23.81 -10.57 14.48
N GLN A 525 23.59 -9.49 13.75
CA GLN A 525 22.25 -8.90 13.60
C GLN A 525 21.33 -9.86 12.84
N ALA A 526 21.78 -10.48 11.76
CA ALA A 526 21.01 -11.47 11.02
C ALA A 526 20.53 -12.63 11.92
N ILE A 527 21.39 -13.15 12.80
CA ILE A 527 21.01 -14.19 13.78
C ILE A 527 19.92 -13.68 14.74
N ARG A 528 20.02 -12.44 15.20
CA ARG A 528 18.98 -11.84 16.05
C ARG A 528 17.63 -11.72 15.31
N GLU A 529 17.66 -11.32 14.04
CA GLU A 529 16.45 -11.21 13.21
C GLU A 529 15.82 -12.56 12.91
N VAL A 530 16.62 -13.62 12.69
CA VAL A 530 16.10 -15.00 12.59
C VAL A 530 15.35 -15.39 13.86
N ALA A 531 15.92 -15.13 15.04
CA ALA A 531 15.26 -15.45 16.31
C ALA A 531 13.95 -14.64 16.52
N ARG A 532 13.88 -13.38 16.03
CA ARG A 532 12.65 -12.58 16.05
C ARG A 532 11.58 -13.16 15.12
N LEU A 533 11.97 -13.54 13.89
CA LEU A 533 11.09 -14.18 12.92
C LEU A 533 10.55 -15.51 13.47
N GLU A 534 11.39 -16.37 14.04
CA GLU A 534 10.96 -17.62 14.65
C GLU A 534 9.87 -17.43 15.72
N LYS A 535 10.08 -16.47 16.62
CA LYS A 535 9.07 -16.13 17.66
C LYS A 535 7.77 -15.58 17.04
N SER A 536 7.86 -14.82 15.97
CA SER A 536 6.71 -14.30 15.22
C SER A 536 5.94 -15.46 14.57
N ILE A 537 6.63 -16.39 13.90
CA ILE A 537 6.01 -17.57 13.28
C ILE A 537 5.37 -18.49 14.33
N ASP A 538 5.97 -18.63 15.51
CA ASP A 538 5.35 -19.38 16.63
C ASP A 538 4.03 -18.72 17.08
N ARG A 539 3.99 -17.39 17.18
CA ARG A 539 2.74 -16.65 17.51
C ARG A 539 1.67 -16.86 16.44
N ALA A 540 2.06 -16.74 15.16
CA ALA A 540 1.16 -16.98 14.04
C ALA A 540 0.61 -18.42 14.06
N THR A 541 1.48 -19.41 14.24
CA THR A 541 1.10 -20.83 14.33
C THR A 541 0.11 -21.06 15.48
N LYS A 542 0.40 -20.49 16.66
CA LYS A 542 -0.51 -20.59 17.83
C LYS A 542 -1.86 -19.94 17.56
N LEU A 543 -1.90 -18.77 16.91
CA LEU A 543 -3.15 -18.09 16.57
C LEU A 543 -3.99 -18.91 15.61
N LEU A 544 -3.38 -19.51 14.59
CA LEU A 544 -4.10 -20.24 13.54
C LEU A 544 -4.49 -21.68 13.95
N SER A 545 -3.88 -22.26 14.98
CA SER A 545 -4.20 -23.62 15.46
C SER A 545 -5.63 -23.70 15.98
N ILE A 546 -6.42 -24.66 15.45
CA ILE A 546 -7.84 -24.90 15.78
C ILE A 546 -7.94 -25.72 17.06
#